data_d550c4f9fe01c405aace82fe28e36216
#
_entry.id   d550c4f9fe01c405aace82fe28e36216
#
_cell.length_a   1.000
_cell.length_b   1.000
_cell.length_c   1.000
_cell.angle_alpha   90.00
_cell.angle_beta   90.00
_cell.angle_gamma   90.00
#
_symmetry.space_group_name_H-M   'P 1'
#
loop_
_entity.id
_entity.type
_entity.pdbx_description
1 polymer ?
#
loop_
_entity_poly.entity_id
_entity_poly.type
_entity_poly.pdbx_seq_one_letter_code
_entity_poly.pdbx_strand_id
1 'polypeptide(L)'
;MEVVAKQVASGIDIVTDGEFSKPGFFTYVQERLEGFESRPNQKPNLFQKEVAAFPEYYEEYFKHAMMGGAIVSLAPVVCVGPVKYRGEQSVVQDIENVKAAAKAAGVEAHHVFLPATAPSGVGVNEYYKSDEEYFHAVAAALSKEYKAIVDSGVLVQIDDPFISDIFVDPDLDSLGMKKRAAMYVEAINTALNGIPSEKVRFHTCYGINEGPRLYEAALMDVIEFVLKINAGSFSFEAANPRHEHEYHIFETNKLPEGKVICPGVITHASNIVEHPQLIAERIIRFANLVGRENVIASADCGFSSQALYKTEVHHTVVWEKFKAMRQGADIASEQLWS
;
A
#
# COMPACT_ATOMS: atom_id res chain seq x y z
N MET A 1 -19.49 -1.90 7.66
CA MET A 1 -19.74 -2.67 8.92
C MET A 1 -19.34 -4.14 8.78
N GLU A 2 -19.81 -4.86 7.80
CA GLU A 2 -19.55 -6.30 7.63
C GLU A 2 -18.06 -6.65 7.51
N VAL A 3 -17.27 -5.89 6.75
CA VAL A 3 -15.84 -6.17 6.52
C VAL A 3 -15.02 -6.10 7.81
N VAL A 4 -15.26 -5.09 8.66
CA VAL A 4 -14.57 -4.94 9.94
C VAL A 4 -14.96 -6.10 10.89
N ALA A 5 -16.23 -6.45 10.95
CA ALA A 5 -16.68 -7.58 11.75
C ALA A 5 -16.05 -8.91 11.32
N LYS A 6 -15.89 -9.12 10.00
CA LYS A 6 -15.21 -10.31 9.46
C LYS A 6 -13.70 -10.32 9.74
N GLN A 7 -13.03 -9.17 9.69
CA GLN A 7 -11.62 -9.05 10.09
C GLN A 7 -11.44 -9.47 11.56
N VAL A 8 -12.24 -8.91 12.47
CA VAL A 8 -12.20 -9.26 13.90
C VAL A 8 -12.50 -10.75 14.11
N ALA A 9 -13.55 -11.27 13.45
CA ALA A 9 -13.90 -12.70 13.54
C ALA A 9 -12.81 -13.64 12.98
N SER A 10 -11.93 -13.14 12.12
CA SER A 10 -10.77 -13.84 11.60
C SER A 10 -9.50 -13.65 12.44
N GLY A 11 -9.59 -12.92 13.56
CA GLY A 11 -8.49 -12.71 14.50
C GLY A 11 -7.56 -11.54 14.16
N ILE A 12 -8.01 -10.58 13.35
CA ILE A 12 -7.22 -9.39 12.99
C ILE A 12 -7.39 -8.32 14.09
N ASP A 13 -6.27 -7.86 14.64
CA ASP A 13 -6.24 -6.89 15.73
C ASP A 13 -6.29 -5.43 15.24
N ILE A 14 -5.64 -5.13 14.11
CA ILE A 14 -5.63 -3.79 13.50
C ILE A 14 -6.43 -3.85 12.18
N VAL A 15 -7.60 -3.24 12.18
CA VAL A 15 -8.59 -3.37 11.11
C VAL A 15 -8.65 -2.15 10.20
N THR A 16 -9.23 -2.32 9.01
CA THR A 16 -9.47 -1.25 8.04
C THR A 16 -10.89 -1.34 7.48
N ASP A 17 -11.35 -0.28 6.81
CA ASP A 17 -12.63 -0.26 6.09
C ASP A 17 -12.63 -1.15 4.83
N GLY A 18 -11.44 -1.67 4.42
CA GLY A 18 -11.27 -2.44 3.20
C GLY A 18 -11.45 -1.61 1.94
N GLU A 19 -11.38 -0.29 2.05
CA GLU A 19 -11.54 0.69 0.96
C GLU A 19 -12.87 0.57 0.20
N PHE A 20 -13.91 0.02 0.82
CA PHE A 20 -15.24 -0.15 0.21
C PHE A 20 -15.94 1.17 -0.15
N SER A 21 -15.45 2.31 0.35
CA SER A 21 -15.94 3.64 0.00
C SER A 21 -15.23 4.23 -1.24
N LYS A 22 -14.20 3.57 -1.75
CA LYS A 22 -13.34 4.06 -2.84
C LYS A 22 -13.48 3.20 -4.09
N PRO A 23 -13.51 3.80 -5.29
CA PRO A 23 -13.54 3.04 -6.55
C PRO A 23 -12.22 2.28 -6.83
N GLY A 24 -11.11 2.75 -6.29
CA GLY A 24 -9.79 2.15 -6.37
C GLY A 24 -8.80 2.89 -5.49
N PHE A 25 -7.71 2.24 -5.07
CA PHE A 25 -6.81 2.72 -4.02
C PHE A 25 -6.09 4.06 -4.34
N PHE A 26 -5.89 4.41 -5.61
CA PHE A 26 -5.33 5.70 -6.02
C PHE A 26 -6.27 6.52 -6.89
N THR A 27 -7.22 5.88 -7.60
CA THR A 27 -8.10 6.58 -8.54
C THR A 27 -9.14 7.45 -7.84
N TYR A 28 -9.49 7.13 -6.58
CA TYR A 28 -10.43 7.91 -5.78
C TYR A 28 -10.01 9.37 -5.58
N VAL A 29 -8.71 9.63 -5.62
CA VAL A 29 -8.17 10.98 -5.39
C VAL A 29 -8.56 11.97 -6.50
N GLN A 30 -8.90 11.48 -7.69
CA GLN A 30 -9.42 12.31 -8.79
C GLN A 30 -10.72 13.02 -8.40
N GLU A 31 -11.52 12.44 -7.51
CA GLU A 31 -12.74 13.04 -6.98
C GLU A 31 -12.46 14.05 -5.85
N ARG A 32 -11.26 13.95 -5.23
CA ARG A 32 -10.87 14.74 -4.06
C ARG A 32 -9.89 15.88 -4.34
N LEU A 33 -9.38 15.96 -5.58
CA LEU A 33 -8.46 17.02 -6.01
C LEU A 33 -9.01 17.77 -7.21
N GLU A 34 -8.76 19.08 -7.24
CA GLU A 34 -8.91 19.95 -8.41
C GLU A 34 -7.58 20.11 -9.13
N GLY A 35 -7.63 20.56 -10.39
CA GLY A 35 -6.46 20.84 -11.22
C GLY A 35 -6.06 19.69 -12.12
N PHE A 36 -6.87 18.64 -12.22
CA PHE A 36 -6.56 17.44 -13.00
C PHE A 36 -7.58 17.18 -14.11
N GLU A 37 -7.10 16.61 -15.20
CA GLU A 37 -7.91 16.11 -16.32
C GLU A 37 -7.48 14.68 -16.69
N SER A 38 -8.45 13.84 -17.06
CA SER A 38 -8.19 12.50 -17.58
C SER A 38 -7.84 12.56 -19.08
N ARG A 39 -6.95 11.67 -19.53
CA ARG A 39 -6.57 11.47 -20.94
C ARG A 39 -7.11 10.13 -21.44
N PRO A 40 -8.43 10.00 -21.72
CA PRO A 40 -9.09 8.72 -21.99
C PRO A 40 -8.57 8.01 -23.25
N ASN A 41 -7.93 8.74 -24.17
CA ASN A 41 -7.37 8.18 -25.40
C ASN A 41 -5.92 7.68 -25.24
N GLN A 42 -5.32 7.85 -24.08
CA GLN A 42 -3.97 7.36 -23.76
C GLN A 42 -4.08 6.06 -22.97
N LYS A 43 -3.26 5.09 -23.32
CA LYS A 43 -3.18 3.83 -22.56
C LYS A 43 -2.30 4.04 -21.34
N PRO A 44 -2.65 3.43 -20.20
CA PRO A 44 -1.75 3.40 -19.04
C PRO A 44 -0.49 2.62 -19.40
N ASN A 45 0.65 3.08 -18.91
CA ASN A 45 1.94 2.47 -19.16
C ASN A 45 2.34 1.62 -17.94
N LEU A 46 1.69 0.47 -17.81
CA LEU A 46 1.85 -0.42 -16.66
C LEU A 46 2.64 -1.67 -17.05
N PHE A 47 3.55 -2.09 -16.19
CA PHE A 47 4.30 -3.35 -16.33
C PHE A 47 5.01 -3.52 -17.70
N GLN A 48 5.58 -2.46 -18.27
CA GLN A 48 6.10 -2.44 -19.64
C GLN A 48 7.04 -3.60 -19.97
N LYS A 49 8.04 -3.86 -19.10
CA LYS A 49 9.02 -4.92 -19.28
C LYS A 49 8.38 -6.31 -19.21
N GLU A 50 7.44 -6.49 -18.28
CA GLU A 50 6.67 -7.72 -18.14
C GLU A 50 5.80 -7.98 -19.37
N VAL A 51 5.02 -6.97 -19.81
CA VAL A 51 4.16 -7.06 -20.99
C VAL A 51 4.98 -7.35 -22.26
N ALA A 52 6.16 -6.75 -22.39
CA ALA A 52 7.05 -6.99 -23.52
C ALA A 52 7.64 -8.42 -23.51
N ALA A 53 7.90 -8.96 -22.33
CA ALA A 53 8.46 -10.31 -22.18
C ALA A 53 7.41 -11.43 -22.29
N PHE A 54 6.17 -11.16 -21.87
CA PHE A 54 5.08 -12.12 -21.82
C PHE A 54 3.80 -11.58 -22.48
N PRO A 55 3.84 -11.20 -23.78
CA PRO A 55 2.74 -10.50 -24.42
C PRO A 55 1.44 -11.30 -24.49
N GLU A 56 1.52 -12.61 -24.72
CA GLU A 56 0.35 -13.50 -24.80
C GLU A 56 -0.34 -13.63 -23.44
N TYR A 57 0.46 -13.79 -22.36
CA TYR A 57 -0.06 -13.84 -21.00
C TYR A 57 -0.80 -12.55 -20.64
N TYR A 58 -0.20 -11.37 -20.90
CA TYR A 58 -0.79 -10.09 -20.52
C TYR A 58 -1.97 -9.70 -21.41
N GLU A 59 -2.00 -10.13 -22.68
CA GLU A 59 -3.20 -9.98 -23.54
C GLU A 59 -4.42 -10.71 -22.95
N GLU A 60 -4.21 -11.91 -22.40
CA GLU A 60 -5.26 -12.67 -21.74
C GLU A 60 -5.60 -12.12 -20.35
N TYR A 61 -4.57 -11.81 -19.55
CA TYR A 61 -4.70 -11.24 -18.22
C TYR A 61 -5.52 -9.96 -18.20
N PHE A 62 -5.23 -9.02 -19.11
CA PHE A 62 -5.97 -7.77 -19.18
C PHE A 62 -7.43 -7.90 -19.65
N LYS A 63 -7.82 -9.02 -20.24
CA LYS A 63 -9.23 -9.30 -20.57
C LYS A 63 -10.04 -9.72 -19.34
N HIS A 64 -9.39 -10.32 -18.34
CA HIS A 64 -10.05 -11.01 -17.25
C HIS A 64 -9.68 -10.49 -15.85
N ALA A 65 -8.58 -9.79 -15.73
CA ALA A 65 -8.06 -9.30 -14.49
C ALA A 65 -8.32 -7.81 -14.26
N MET A 66 -7.94 -7.37 -13.11
CA MET A 66 -8.10 -6.07 -12.50
C MET A 66 -7.81 -4.89 -13.45
N MET A 67 -6.82 -5.02 -14.33
CA MET A 67 -6.38 -3.97 -15.26
C MET A 67 -7.25 -3.86 -16.51
N GLY A 68 -8.28 -4.68 -16.67
CA GLY A 68 -9.23 -4.58 -17.79
C GLY A 68 -10.08 -3.32 -17.79
N GLY A 69 -9.96 -2.46 -16.77
CA GLY A 69 -10.52 -1.11 -16.76
C GLY A 69 -12.06 -1.05 -16.77
N ALA A 70 -12.73 -2.12 -16.33
CA ALA A 70 -14.18 -2.22 -16.48
C ALA A 70 -14.96 -1.27 -15.54
N ILE A 71 -14.36 -0.77 -14.46
CA ILE A 71 -15.06 -0.02 -13.40
C ILE A 71 -14.53 1.39 -13.28
N VAL A 72 -13.20 1.56 -13.23
CA VAL A 72 -12.55 2.87 -13.21
C VAL A 72 -11.60 2.94 -14.38
N SER A 73 -11.71 4.02 -15.14
CA SER A 73 -10.76 4.29 -16.22
C SER A 73 -9.36 4.42 -15.62
N LEU A 74 -8.43 3.58 -16.08
CA LEU A 74 -7.00 3.69 -15.79
C LEU A 74 -6.32 4.69 -16.74
N ALA A 75 -7.09 5.48 -17.49
CA ALA A 75 -6.53 6.53 -18.34
C ALA A 75 -5.64 7.47 -17.51
N PRO A 76 -4.47 7.85 -18.03
CA PRO A 76 -3.60 8.78 -17.35
C PRO A 76 -4.33 10.07 -16.95
N VAL A 77 -3.98 10.56 -15.78
CA VAL A 77 -4.49 11.81 -15.23
C VAL A 77 -3.37 12.82 -15.22
N VAL A 78 -3.64 14.04 -15.69
CA VAL A 78 -2.64 15.08 -15.90
C VAL A 78 -3.03 16.32 -15.10
N CYS A 79 -2.07 16.89 -14.41
CA CYS A 79 -2.23 18.17 -13.74
C CYS A 79 -2.17 19.30 -14.77
N VAL A 80 -3.28 20.02 -14.96
CA VAL A 80 -3.43 21.13 -15.93
C VAL A 80 -3.76 22.45 -15.25
N GLY A 81 -3.80 22.50 -13.93
CA GLY A 81 -4.14 23.67 -13.15
C GLY A 81 -3.66 23.58 -11.69
N PRO A 82 -3.92 24.61 -10.88
CA PRO A 82 -3.52 24.60 -9.47
C PRO A 82 -4.16 23.45 -8.70
N VAL A 83 -3.36 22.63 -8.02
CA VAL A 83 -3.84 21.53 -7.19
C VAL A 83 -4.50 22.08 -5.93
N LYS A 84 -5.76 21.66 -5.67
CA LYS A 84 -6.51 22.00 -4.47
C LYS A 84 -7.24 20.77 -3.95
N TYR A 85 -7.28 20.62 -2.63
CA TYR A 85 -8.07 19.57 -1.99
C TYR A 85 -9.53 20.00 -1.88
N ARG A 86 -10.45 19.10 -2.26
CA ARG A 86 -11.91 19.26 -2.18
C ARG A 86 -12.63 18.05 -1.56
N GLY A 87 -11.86 17.15 -0.93
CA GLY A 87 -12.35 15.88 -0.40
C GLY A 87 -12.82 15.91 1.05
N GLU A 88 -13.01 17.10 1.67
CA GLU A 88 -13.28 17.24 3.10
C GLU A 88 -14.52 16.44 3.56
N GLN A 89 -15.60 16.49 2.80
CA GLN A 89 -16.83 15.74 3.15
C GLN A 89 -16.64 14.22 2.98
N SER A 90 -15.94 13.81 1.94
CA SER A 90 -15.70 12.40 1.65
C SER A 90 -14.84 11.75 2.72
N VAL A 91 -13.73 12.39 3.13
CA VAL A 91 -12.86 11.84 4.18
C VAL A 91 -13.57 11.78 5.53
N VAL A 92 -14.40 12.78 5.86
CA VAL A 92 -15.21 12.75 7.09
C VAL A 92 -16.18 11.56 7.06
N GLN A 93 -16.84 11.31 5.93
CA GLN A 93 -17.75 10.18 5.78
C GLN A 93 -17.02 8.83 5.91
N ASP A 94 -15.83 8.69 5.32
CA ASP A 94 -14.99 7.48 5.46
C ASP A 94 -14.62 7.23 6.93
N ILE A 95 -14.21 8.29 7.64
CA ILE A 95 -13.86 8.24 9.06
C ILE A 95 -15.07 7.81 9.91
N GLU A 96 -16.23 8.44 9.69
CA GLU A 96 -17.45 8.10 10.42
C GLU A 96 -17.87 6.65 10.19
N ASN A 97 -17.81 6.19 8.94
CA ASN A 97 -18.17 4.82 8.56
C ASN A 97 -17.25 3.79 9.24
N VAL A 98 -15.93 3.99 9.18
CA VAL A 98 -14.99 3.03 9.77
C VAL A 98 -15.07 3.04 11.30
N LYS A 99 -15.19 4.21 11.94
CA LYS A 99 -15.34 4.32 13.40
C LYS A 99 -16.63 3.68 13.89
N ALA A 100 -17.75 3.86 13.17
CA ALA A 100 -19.01 3.20 13.51
C ALA A 100 -18.88 1.68 13.39
N ALA A 101 -18.19 1.18 12.36
CA ALA A 101 -17.94 -0.24 12.16
C ALA A 101 -17.03 -0.82 13.25
N ALA A 102 -15.94 -0.13 13.58
CA ALA A 102 -15.00 -0.52 14.63
C ALA A 102 -15.70 -0.58 16.00
N LYS A 103 -16.45 0.46 16.36
CA LYS A 103 -17.23 0.50 17.61
C LYS A 103 -18.22 -0.67 17.71
N ALA A 104 -18.93 -0.98 16.62
CA ALA A 104 -19.85 -2.10 16.57
C ALA A 104 -19.17 -3.46 16.74
N ALA A 105 -17.90 -3.57 16.33
CA ALA A 105 -17.05 -4.76 16.45
C ALA A 105 -16.21 -4.80 17.75
N GLY A 106 -16.31 -3.78 18.62
CA GLY A 106 -15.56 -3.69 19.87
C GLY A 106 -14.09 -3.31 19.69
N VAL A 107 -13.73 -2.66 18.57
CA VAL A 107 -12.37 -2.23 18.24
C VAL A 107 -12.17 -0.76 18.58
N GLU A 108 -11.10 -0.42 19.28
CA GLU A 108 -10.72 0.95 19.61
C GLU A 108 -10.17 1.68 18.36
N ALA A 109 -10.38 3.00 18.28
CA ALA A 109 -10.01 3.80 17.10
C ALA A 109 -8.51 3.73 16.75
N HIS A 110 -7.64 3.59 17.75
CA HIS A 110 -6.19 3.47 17.55
C HIS A 110 -5.74 2.08 16.99
N HIS A 111 -6.66 1.13 16.90
CA HIS A 111 -6.49 -0.14 16.19
C HIS A 111 -7.20 -0.15 14.82
N VAL A 112 -7.46 1.02 14.28
CA VAL A 112 -8.05 1.18 12.95
C VAL A 112 -7.12 2.01 12.10
N PHE A 113 -6.92 1.62 10.83
CA PHE A 113 -6.26 2.48 9.85
C PHE A 113 -7.14 2.74 8.64
N LEU A 114 -6.98 3.92 8.05
CA LEU A 114 -7.53 4.26 6.74
C LEU A 114 -6.40 4.46 5.73
N PRO A 115 -6.42 3.74 4.61
CA PRO A 115 -5.47 3.96 3.53
C PRO A 115 -5.69 5.31 2.84
N ALA A 116 -4.60 5.93 2.39
CA ALA A 116 -4.60 7.13 1.56
C ALA A 116 -3.43 7.04 0.56
N THR A 117 -3.66 7.48 -0.69
CA THR A 117 -2.60 7.43 -1.70
C THR A 117 -1.49 8.42 -1.39
N ALA A 118 -0.25 8.05 -1.74
CA ALA A 118 0.90 8.95 -1.68
C ALA A 118 0.84 10.05 -2.76
N PRO A 119 1.56 11.16 -2.61
CA PRO A 119 1.65 12.20 -3.65
C PRO A 119 2.11 11.69 -5.02
N SER A 120 2.96 10.66 -5.05
CA SER A 120 3.44 9.96 -6.25
C SER A 120 2.33 9.32 -7.10
N GLY A 121 1.21 8.95 -6.47
CA GLY A 121 0.09 8.25 -7.12
C GLY A 121 -0.95 9.16 -7.79
N VAL A 122 -0.74 10.48 -7.83
CA VAL A 122 -1.82 11.41 -8.20
C VAL A 122 -1.93 11.70 -9.69
N GLY A 123 -0.86 11.59 -10.45
CA GLY A 123 -0.86 11.87 -11.91
C GLY A 123 0.43 12.51 -12.38
N VAL A 124 0.41 13.04 -13.60
CA VAL A 124 1.57 13.60 -14.28
C VAL A 124 1.49 15.13 -14.32
N ASN A 125 2.62 15.81 -14.12
CA ASN A 125 2.71 17.26 -14.16
C ASN A 125 2.75 17.80 -15.61
N GLU A 126 1.77 18.65 -15.97
CA GLU A 126 1.81 19.47 -17.19
C GLU A 126 1.59 20.97 -16.88
N TYR A 127 1.46 21.36 -15.59
CA TYR A 127 1.12 22.73 -15.21
C TYR A 127 2.26 23.45 -14.46
N TYR A 128 2.88 22.78 -13.48
CA TYR A 128 3.94 23.40 -12.68
C TYR A 128 5.26 23.39 -13.45
N LYS A 129 6.17 24.32 -13.13
CA LYS A 129 7.45 24.49 -13.83
C LYS A 129 8.43 23.34 -13.59
N SER A 130 8.28 22.63 -12.50
CA SER A 130 9.08 21.46 -12.17
C SER A 130 8.26 20.41 -11.42
N ASP A 131 8.75 19.16 -11.39
CA ASP A 131 8.13 18.09 -10.63
C ASP A 131 8.20 18.35 -9.11
N GLU A 132 9.23 19.05 -8.62
CA GLU A 132 9.33 19.44 -7.22
C GLU A 132 8.18 20.38 -6.83
N GLU A 133 7.91 21.42 -7.63
CA GLU A 133 6.78 22.33 -7.40
C GLU A 133 5.45 21.57 -7.42
N TYR A 134 5.29 20.65 -8.36
CA TYR A 134 4.11 19.83 -8.49
C TYR A 134 3.89 18.93 -7.28
N PHE A 135 4.91 18.15 -6.86
CA PHE A 135 4.79 17.26 -5.71
C PHE A 135 4.59 18.02 -4.39
N HIS A 136 5.17 19.20 -4.24
CA HIS A 136 4.87 20.08 -3.11
C HIS A 136 3.40 20.52 -3.07
N ALA A 137 2.82 20.88 -4.23
CA ALA A 137 1.41 21.27 -4.31
C ALA A 137 0.47 20.09 -3.99
N VAL A 138 0.78 18.90 -4.52
CA VAL A 138 0.03 17.66 -4.23
C VAL A 138 0.15 17.29 -2.75
N ALA A 139 1.35 17.33 -2.18
CA ALA A 139 1.61 17.06 -0.77
C ALA A 139 0.80 18.00 0.15
N ALA A 140 0.78 19.28 -0.15
CA ALA A 140 0.02 20.28 0.60
C ALA A 140 -1.51 20.02 0.54
N ALA A 141 -2.00 19.52 -0.60
CA ALA A 141 -3.40 19.16 -0.75
C ALA A 141 -3.74 17.89 0.05
N LEU A 142 -2.97 16.81 -0.10
CA LEU A 142 -3.21 15.52 0.57
C LEU A 142 -2.97 15.58 2.08
N SER A 143 -2.10 16.48 2.56
CA SER A 143 -1.88 16.72 4.01
C SER A 143 -3.20 16.98 4.75
N LYS A 144 -4.19 17.59 4.10
CA LYS A 144 -5.51 17.84 4.70
C LYS A 144 -6.26 16.54 4.98
N GLU A 145 -6.20 15.58 4.05
CA GLU A 145 -6.81 14.27 4.21
C GLU A 145 -6.11 13.47 5.32
N TYR A 146 -4.79 13.42 5.30
CA TYR A 146 -3.99 12.69 6.29
C TYR A 146 -4.23 13.23 7.71
N LYS A 147 -4.24 14.56 7.86
CA LYS A 147 -4.54 15.19 9.15
C LYS A 147 -5.96 14.90 9.63
N ALA A 148 -6.97 14.97 8.75
CA ALA A 148 -8.35 14.66 9.11
C ALA A 148 -8.49 13.23 9.66
N ILE A 149 -7.81 12.25 9.03
CA ILE A 149 -7.80 10.86 9.48
C ILE A 149 -7.16 10.78 10.88
N VAL A 150 -5.95 11.31 11.05
CA VAL A 150 -5.19 11.20 12.32
C VAL A 150 -5.85 11.98 13.47
N ASP A 151 -6.38 13.17 13.20
CA ASP A 151 -7.08 13.99 14.20
C ASP A 151 -8.37 13.31 14.70
N SER A 152 -8.92 12.38 13.93
CA SER A 152 -10.06 11.56 14.34
C SER A 152 -9.73 10.44 15.34
N GLY A 153 -8.44 10.20 15.59
CA GLY A 153 -7.91 9.12 16.43
C GLY A 153 -7.61 7.82 15.69
N VAL A 154 -7.78 7.78 14.36
CA VAL A 154 -7.52 6.64 13.47
C VAL A 154 -6.09 6.77 12.92
N LEU A 155 -5.44 5.64 12.61
CA LEU A 155 -4.14 5.63 11.93
C LEU A 155 -4.32 5.95 10.45
N VAL A 156 -3.37 6.65 9.84
CA VAL A 156 -3.32 6.79 8.38
C VAL A 156 -2.32 5.80 7.80
N GLN A 157 -2.69 5.09 6.73
CA GLN A 157 -1.74 4.33 5.91
C GLN A 157 -1.49 5.10 4.62
N ILE A 158 -0.22 5.34 4.30
CA ILE A 158 0.19 5.97 3.03
C ILE A 158 0.59 4.86 2.08
N ASP A 159 -0.14 4.73 0.97
CA ASP A 159 0.10 3.71 -0.05
C ASP A 159 0.92 4.28 -1.20
N ASP A 160 2.13 3.76 -1.39
CA ASP A 160 3.04 4.14 -2.47
C ASP A 160 3.68 2.92 -3.17
N PRO A 161 2.97 2.26 -4.09
CA PRO A 161 3.59 1.25 -4.94
C PRO A 161 4.50 1.88 -6.01
N PHE A 162 4.33 3.16 -6.31
CA PHE A 162 5.05 3.86 -7.38
C PHE A 162 6.51 4.11 -7.06
N ILE A 163 6.90 4.09 -5.78
CA ILE A 163 8.31 4.22 -5.38
C ILE A 163 9.14 3.02 -5.84
N SER A 164 8.57 1.81 -5.89
CA SER A 164 9.25 0.62 -6.41
C SER A 164 9.37 0.67 -7.94
N ASP A 165 8.38 1.21 -8.64
CA ASP A 165 8.37 1.32 -10.10
C ASP A 165 9.51 2.18 -10.65
N ILE A 166 10.00 3.15 -9.86
CA ILE A 166 11.15 4.00 -10.24
C ILE A 166 12.38 3.17 -10.60
N PHE A 167 12.65 2.09 -9.84
CA PHE A 167 13.87 1.29 -9.98
C PHE A 167 13.82 0.29 -11.15
N VAL A 168 12.70 0.20 -11.84
CA VAL A 168 12.52 -0.58 -13.06
C VAL A 168 12.15 0.28 -14.26
N ASP A 169 12.06 1.61 -14.09
CA ASP A 169 11.78 2.57 -15.17
C ASP A 169 12.91 2.55 -16.21
N PRO A 170 12.63 2.18 -17.47
CA PRO A 170 13.65 2.10 -18.52
C PRO A 170 14.17 3.48 -18.98
N ASP A 171 13.44 4.54 -18.67
CA ASP A 171 13.77 5.91 -19.11
C ASP A 171 14.69 6.64 -18.10
N LEU A 172 14.98 6.01 -16.95
CA LEU A 172 15.84 6.58 -15.91
C LEU A 172 17.17 5.85 -15.79
N ASP A 173 18.26 6.62 -15.68
CA ASP A 173 19.53 6.09 -15.21
C ASP A 173 19.56 5.96 -13.67
N SER A 174 20.57 5.30 -13.13
CA SER A 174 20.69 5.06 -11.69
C SER A 174 20.67 6.36 -10.84
N LEU A 175 21.19 7.46 -11.36
CA LEU A 175 21.15 8.75 -10.68
C LEU A 175 19.75 9.36 -10.73
N GLY A 176 19.07 9.27 -11.86
CA GLY A 176 17.70 9.70 -12.05
C GLY A 176 16.72 8.96 -11.14
N MET A 177 16.87 7.62 -11.03
CA MET A 177 16.10 6.79 -10.11
C MET A 177 16.21 7.28 -8.67
N LYS A 178 17.45 7.45 -8.17
CA LYS A 178 17.71 7.93 -6.81
C LYS A 178 17.15 9.33 -6.55
N LYS A 179 17.29 10.25 -7.51
CA LYS A 179 16.73 11.61 -7.39
C LYS A 179 15.21 11.58 -7.32
N ARG A 180 14.56 10.79 -8.16
CA ARG A 180 13.10 10.65 -8.16
C ARG A 180 12.58 10.01 -6.87
N ALA A 181 13.23 8.94 -6.39
CA ALA A 181 12.88 8.32 -5.12
C ALA A 181 13.04 9.30 -3.94
N ALA A 182 14.12 10.07 -3.91
CA ALA A 182 14.31 11.10 -2.89
C ALA A 182 13.22 12.19 -2.93
N MET A 183 12.79 12.61 -4.12
CA MET A 183 11.69 13.57 -4.31
C MET A 183 10.35 13.00 -3.81
N TYR A 184 10.06 11.72 -4.05
CA TYR A 184 8.85 11.08 -3.53
C TYR A 184 8.84 11.03 -2.00
N VAL A 185 9.98 10.65 -1.39
CA VAL A 185 10.14 10.68 0.07
C VAL A 185 9.95 12.08 0.64
N GLU A 186 10.51 13.10 0.00
CA GLU A 186 10.35 14.50 0.42
C GLU A 186 8.89 14.95 0.33
N ALA A 187 8.19 14.60 -0.75
CA ALA A 187 6.78 14.91 -0.93
C ALA A 187 5.90 14.24 0.14
N ILE A 188 6.15 12.95 0.45
CA ILE A 188 5.44 12.24 1.51
C ILE A 188 5.70 12.89 2.86
N ASN A 189 6.96 13.16 3.20
CA ASN A 189 7.33 13.79 4.47
C ASN A 189 6.77 15.22 4.60
N THR A 190 6.67 15.95 3.50
CA THR A 190 5.99 17.26 3.44
C THR A 190 4.49 17.11 3.75
N ALA A 191 3.82 16.13 3.16
CA ALA A 191 2.40 15.87 3.44
C ALA A 191 2.16 15.42 4.89
N LEU A 192 3.13 14.73 5.50
CA LEU A 192 3.09 14.24 6.88
C LEU A 192 3.54 15.29 7.92
N ASN A 193 3.91 16.50 7.50
CA ASN A 193 4.41 17.51 8.43
C ASN A 193 3.39 17.84 9.53
N GLY A 194 3.85 17.72 10.80
CA GLY A 194 3.02 17.92 11.98
C GLY A 194 2.13 16.73 12.36
N ILE A 195 2.25 15.60 11.67
CA ILE A 195 1.60 14.33 12.05
C ILE A 195 2.61 13.46 12.82
N PRO A 196 2.28 12.98 14.02
CA PRO A 196 3.13 12.08 14.79
C PRO A 196 3.41 10.78 14.00
N SER A 197 4.67 10.38 13.92
CA SER A 197 5.06 9.22 13.10
C SER A 197 4.40 7.91 13.54
N GLU A 198 4.13 7.73 14.82
CA GLU A 198 3.45 6.57 15.39
C GLU A 198 1.98 6.44 14.95
N LYS A 199 1.42 7.49 14.35
CA LYS A 199 0.07 7.48 13.72
C LYS A 199 0.10 7.15 12.24
N VAL A 200 1.29 6.97 11.67
CA VAL A 200 1.49 6.75 10.24
C VAL A 200 2.00 5.33 10.00
N ARG A 201 1.30 4.60 9.16
CA ARG A 201 1.74 3.37 8.53
C ARG A 201 2.08 3.69 7.07
N PHE A 202 3.25 3.31 6.61
CA PHE A 202 3.62 3.38 5.20
C PHE A 202 3.51 2.00 4.57
N HIS A 203 2.93 1.91 3.38
CA HIS A 203 2.85 0.67 2.62
C HIS A 203 3.43 0.86 1.23
N THR A 204 4.28 -0.07 0.82
CA THR A 204 4.72 -0.23 -0.57
C THR A 204 4.52 -1.66 -1.02
N CYS A 205 4.22 -1.84 -2.29
CA CYS A 205 4.08 -3.12 -2.95
C CYS A 205 4.50 -3.01 -4.41
N TYR A 206 4.26 -4.03 -5.20
CA TYR A 206 4.59 -4.08 -6.63
C TYR A 206 3.34 -4.10 -7.51
N GLY A 207 2.17 -3.83 -6.94
CA GLY A 207 0.87 -3.95 -7.56
C GLY A 207 0.23 -5.32 -7.32
N ILE A 208 -1.11 -5.38 -7.49
CA ILE A 208 -1.85 -6.63 -7.37
C ILE A 208 -1.82 -7.31 -8.72
N ASN A 209 -1.02 -8.36 -8.84
CA ASN A 209 -0.75 -9.02 -10.10
C ASN A 209 -0.36 -10.48 -9.86
N GLU A 210 -1.09 -11.41 -10.48
CA GLU A 210 -0.75 -12.84 -10.53
C GLU A 210 0.32 -13.15 -11.58
N GLY A 211 0.88 -12.14 -12.25
CA GLY A 211 1.82 -12.29 -13.34
C GLY A 211 3.14 -12.96 -12.97
N PRO A 212 4.02 -13.12 -13.96
CA PRO A 212 5.35 -13.72 -13.76
C PRO A 212 6.24 -12.94 -12.80
N ARG A 213 6.05 -11.61 -12.68
CA ARG A 213 6.73 -10.71 -11.74
C ARG A 213 8.28 -10.78 -11.84
N LEU A 214 8.77 -10.98 -13.08
CA LEU A 214 10.21 -11.18 -13.32
C LEU A 214 11.01 -9.89 -13.26
N TYR A 215 10.38 -8.76 -13.56
CA TYR A 215 11.03 -7.45 -13.72
C TYR A 215 10.65 -6.45 -12.63
N GLU A 216 10.30 -6.93 -11.44
CA GLU A 216 10.08 -6.07 -10.27
C GLU A 216 11.40 -5.61 -9.66
N ALA A 217 11.38 -4.45 -8.99
CA ALA A 217 12.53 -3.94 -8.25
C ALA A 217 12.82 -4.83 -7.03
N ALA A 218 14.10 -5.00 -6.68
CA ALA A 218 14.44 -5.63 -5.42
C ALA A 218 14.13 -4.67 -4.25
N LEU A 219 13.64 -5.20 -3.12
CA LEU A 219 13.40 -4.39 -1.93
C LEU A 219 14.69 -3.70 -1.44
N MET A 220 15.87 -4.29 -1.70
CA MET A 220 17.17 -3.70 -1.39
C MET A 220 17.39 -2.35 -2.08
N ASP A 221 16.86 -2.15 -3.30
CA ASP A 221 16.99 -0.89 -4.03
C ASP A 221 16.11 0.22 -3.46
N VAL A 222 15.00 -0.17 -2.83
CA VAL A 222 13.92 0.72 -2.38
C VAL A 222 14.03 1.06 -0.89
N ILE A 223 14.50 0.11 -0.06
CA ILE A 223 14.39 0.16 1.40
C ILE A 223 15.08 1.37 2.03
N GLU A 224 16.23 1.81 1.48
CA GLU A 224 16.94 2.98 2.00
C GLU A 224 16.12 4.29 1.90
N PHE A 225 15.20 4.36 0.93
CA PHE A 225 14.28 5.49 0.74
C PHE A 225 13.06 5.34 1.63
N VAL A 226 12.48 4.15 1.66
CA VAL A 226 11.30 3.83 2.49
C VAL A 226 11.56 4.13 3.97
N LEU A 227 12.70 3.72 4.51
CA LEU A 227 13.05 3.95 5.92
C LEU A 227 13.29 5.43 6.27
N LYS A 228 13.40 6.34 5.29
CA LYS A 228 13.48 7.79 5.50
C LYS A 228 12.12 8.48 5.61
N ILE A 229 11.04 7.76 5.35
CA ILE A 229 9.67 8.28 5.49
C ILE A 229 9.33 8.42 6.98
N ASN A 230 8.65 9.52 7.34
CA ASN A 230 8.21 9.81 8.70
C ASN A 230 7.00 8.95 9.11
N ALA A 231 7.14 7.63 9.02
CA ALA A 231 6.16 6.64 9.46
C ALA A 231 6.65 5.89 10.70
N GLY A 232 5.74 5.43 11.53
CA GLY A 232 6.05 4.57 12.69
C GLY A 232 6.14 3.11 12.30
N SER A 233 5.44 2.70 11.23
CA SER A 233 5.46 1.33 10.74
C SER A 233 5.53 1.26 9.21
N PHE A 234 6.18 0.18 8.71
CA PHE A 234 6.44 -0.03 7.30
C PHE A 234 5.91 -1.39 6.86
N SER A 235 4.98 -1.39 5.91
CA SER A 235 4.37 -2.60 5.34
C SER A 235 4.88 -2.83 3.92
N PHE A 236 5.25 -4.07 3.62
CA PHE A 236 5.79 -4.47 2.32
C PHE A 236 5.55 -5.95 2.03
N GLU A 237 5.63 -6.34 0.77
CA GLU A 237 5.48 -7.72 0.33
C GLU A 237 6.66 -8.58 0.79
N ALA A 238 6.38 -9.74 1.41
CA ALA A 238 7.40 -10.68 1.89
C ALA A 238 6.91 -12.13 1.97
N ALA A 239 5.72 -12.45 1.46
CA ALA A 239 5.15 -13.80 1.48
C ALA A 239 5.09 -14.45 0.09
N ASN A 240 5.09 -13.67 -0.99
CA ASN A 240 5.09 -14.24 -2.32
C ASN A 240 6.48 -14.78 -2.72
N PRO A 241 6.55 -15.78 -3.61
CA PRO A 241 7.82 -16.45 -3.97
C PRO A 241 8.88 -15.53 -4.57
N ARG A 242 8.52 -14.34 -5.08
CA ARG A 242 9.49 -13.39 -5.65
C ARG A 242 10.23 -12.62 -4.57
N HIS A 243 9.59 -12.35 -3.44
CA HIS A 243 10.10 -11.45 -2.40
C HIS A 243 10.33 -12.12 -1.04
N GLU A 244 9.92 -13.40 -0.85
CA GLU A 244 10.06 -14.11 0.43
C GLU A 244 11.52 -14.18 0.93
N HIS A 245 12.49 -14.19 0.04
CA HIS A 245 13.92 -14.23 0.37
C HIS A 245 14.48 -12.88 0.85
N GLU A 246 13.77 -11.77 0.62
CA GLU A 246 14.29 -10.42 0.85
C GLU A 246 14.34 -10.01 2.32
N TYR A 247 13.87 -10.83 3.26
CA TYR A 247 14.07 -10.61 4.70
C TYR A 247 15.57 -10.42 5.05
N HIS A 248 16.47 -10.99 4.25
CA HIS A 248 17.93 -10.84 4.40
C HIS A 248 18.41 -9.37 4.33
N ILE A 249 17.60 -8.44 3.80
CA ILE A 249 17.97 -7.01 3.79
C ILE A 249 18.22 -6.46 5.19
N PHE A 250 17.51 -6.98 6.20
CA PHE A 250 17.66 -6.54 7.59
C PHE A 250 18.89 -7.13 8.30
N GLU A 251 19.66 -8.02 7.67
CA GLU A 251 20.98 -8.43 8.14
C GLU A 251 22.00 -7.29 8.04
N THR A 252 21.82 -6.40 7.05
CA THR A 252 22.74 -5.28 6.76
C THR A 252 22.08 -3.91 6.97
N ASN A 253 20.77 -3.79 6.80
CA ASN A 253 20.01 -2.54 6.97
C ASN A 253 19.30 -2.56 8.33
N LYS A 254 19.79 -1.76 9.27
CA LYS A 254 19.16 -1.67 10.58
C LYS A 254 17.84 -0.92 10.50
N LEU A 255 16.81 -1.49 11.13
CA LEU A 255 15.56 -0.77 11.36
C LEU A 255 15.83 0.43 12.29
N PRO A 256 15.42 1.66 11.93
CA PRO A 256 15.58 2.82 12.81
C PRO A 256 14.87 2.62 14.15
N GLU A 257 15.44 3.18 15.22
CA GLU A 257 14.90 3.07 16.56
C GLU A 257 13.43 3.55 16.65
N GLY A 258 12.61 2.80 17.39
CA GLY A 258 11.18 3.09 17.57
C GLY A 258 10.31 2.81 16.34
N LYS A 259 10.85 2.20 15.29
CA LYS A 259 10.09 1.81 14.10
C LYS A 259 9.71 0.33 14.15
N VAL A 260 8.60 0.01 13.49
CA VAL A 260 8.03 -1.34 13.39
C VAL A 260 7.91 -1.72 11.92
N ILE A 261 8.14 -2.98 11.59
CA ILE A 261 7.84 -3.52 10.27
C ILE A 261 6.57 -4.37 10.30
N CYS A 262 5.83 -4.30 9.20
CA CYS A 262 4.63 -5.10 8.96
C CYS A 262 4.84 -5.94 7.68
N PRO A 263 5.75 -6.95 7.73
CA PRO A 263 6.01 -7.75 6.55
C PRO A 263 4.79 -8.60 6.19
N GLY A 264 4.55 -8.77 4.89
CA GLY A 264 3.60 -9.75 4.43
C GLY A 264 4.01 -11.16 4.87
N VAL A 265 3.09 -11.88 5.49
CA VAL A 265 3.28 -13.30 5.88
C VAL A 265 2.25 -14.22 5.21
N ILE A 266 1.26 -13.61 4.53
CA ILE A 266 0.32 -14.24 3.60
C ILE A 266 0.33 -13.46 2.29
N THR A 267 0.30 -14.17 1.16
CA THR A 267 0.33 -13.51 -0.16
C THR A 267 -1.07 -13.15 -0.65
N HIS A 268 -1.17 -12.03 -1.37
CA HIS A 268 -2.37 -11.60 -2.09
C HIS A 268 -2.43 -12.14 -3.54
N ALA A 269 -1.39 -12.82 -4.01
CA ALA A 269 -1.24 -13.24 -5.41
C ALA A 269 -1.63 -14.71 -5.66
N SER A 270 -2.27 -15.39 -4.70
CA SER A 270 -2.60 -16.81 -4.84
C SER A 270 -3.79 -17.19 -3.96
N ASN A 271 -4.61 -18.13 -4.45
CA ASN A 271 -5.70 -18.73 -3.70
C ASN A 271 -5.24 -19.87 -2.74
N ILE A 272 -3.96 -20.09 -2.59
CA ILE A 272 -3.43 -21.02 -1.60
C ILE A 272 -3.51 -20.39 -0.23
N VAL A 273 -4.13 -21.07 0.73
CA VAL A 273 -4.08 -20.68 2.14
C VAL A 273 -2.79 -21.22 2.73
N GLU A 274 -1.94 -20.32 3.21
CA GLU A 274 -0.64 -20.66 3.79
C GLU A 274 -0.81 -21.47 5.08
N HIS A 275 0.07 -22.45 5.30
CA HIS A 275 0.07 -23.23 6.54
C HIS A 275 0.51 -22.35 7.72
N PRO A 276 -0.17 -22.37 8.88
CA PRO A 276 0.19 -21.54 10.04
C PRO A 276 1.63 -21.69 10.49
N GLN A 277 2.23 -22.88 10.40
CA GLN A 277 3.64 -23.09 10.74
C GLN A 277 4.57 -22.29 9.80
N LEU A 278 4.29 -22.23 8.48
CA LEU A 278 5.06 -21.43 7.54
C LEU A 278 4.95 -19.93 7.87
N ILE A 279 3.74 -19.49 8.23
CA ILE A 279 3.50 -18.10 8.65
C ILE A 279 4.31 -17.77 9.90
N ALA A 280 4.32 -18.66 10.89
CA ALA A 280 5.13 -18.49 12.10
C ALA A 280 6.62 -18.38 11.79
N GLU A 281 7.15 -19.23 10.91
CA GLU A 281 8.55 -19.18 10.47
C GLU A 281 8.89 -17.85 9.78
N ARG A 282 7.99 -17.31 8.97
CA ARG A 282 8.14 -15.99 8.34
C ARG A 282 8.22 -14.87 9.38
N ILE A 283 7.35 -14.87 10.38
CA ILE A 283 7.37 -13.88 11.48
C ILE A 283 8.69 -13.98 12.27
N ILE A 284 9.08 -15.19 12.64
CA ILE A 284 10.28 -15.44 13.46
C ILE A 284 11.57 -15.01 12.73
N ARG A 285 11.66 -15.21 11.40
CA ARG A 285 12.81 -14.73 10.61
C ARG A 285 13.01 -13.22 10.79
N PHE A 286 11.96 -12.42 10.64
CA PHE A 286 12.02 -10.97 10.84
C PHE A 286 12.29 -10.61 12.30
N ALA A 287 11.61 -11.25 13.26
CA ALA A 287 11.79 -10.99 14.67
C ALA A 287 13.24 -11.21 15.16
N ASN A 288 13.92 -12.21 14.62
CA ASN A 288 15.34 -12.48 14.91
C ASN A 288 16.28 -11.40 14.36
N LEU A 289 15.89 -10.64 13.35
CA LEU A 289 16.71 -9.60 12.72
C LEU A 289 16.44 -8.21 13.29
N VAL A 290 15.19 -7.88 13.56
CA VAL A 290 14.80 -6.51 13.96
C VAL A 290 14.33 -6.41 15.42
N GLY A 291 14.23 -7.52 16.14
CA GLY A 291 13.62 -7.59 17.48
C GLY A 291 12.15 -7.99 17.40
N ARG A 292 11.73 -8.88 18.31
CA ARG A 292 10.38 -9.46 18.32
C ARG A 292 9.27 -8.43 18.57
N GLU A 293 9.59 -7.37 19.29
CA GLU A 293 8.72 -6.23 19.58
C GLU A 293 8.48 -5.31 18.39
N ASN A 294 9.26 -5.46 17.32
CA ASN A 294 9.26 -4.59 16.15
C ASN A 294 8.62 -5.23 14.91
N VAL A 295 7.88 -6.34 15.08
CA VAL A 295 7.24 -7.06 13.95
C VAL A 295 5.74 -7.20 14.19
N ILE A 296 4.94 -6.81 13.20
CA ILE A 296 3.49 -7.05 13.13
C ILE A 296 3.20 -7.88 11.89
N ALA A 297 2.54 -9.02 12.05
CA ALA A 297 2.13 -9.85 10.92
C ALA A 297 1.14 -9.10 10.01
N SER A 298 1.36 -9.13 8.70
CA SER A 298 0.51 -8.45 7.71
C SER A 298 0.28 -9.33 6.48
N ALA A 299 -0.63 -8.93 5.60
CA ALA A 299 -0.67 -9.43 4.24
C ALA A 299 0.35 -8.67 3.36
N ASP A 300 0.78 -9.28 2.26
CA ASP A 300 1.67 -8.64 1.28
C ASP A 300 1.09 -7.31 0.79
N CYS A 301 -0.19 -7.33 0.41
CA CYS A 301 -0.94 -6.17 -0.07
C CYS A 301 -2.44 -6.39 0.17
N GLY A 302 -3.30 -5.48 -0.31
CA GLY A 302 -4.74 -5.70 -0.41
C GLY A 302 -5.06 -6.81 -1.43
N PHE A 303 -6.23 -7.43 -1.30
CA PHE A 303 -6.66 -8.56 -2.16
C PHE A 303 -7.45 -8.12 -3.39
N SER A 304 -7.58 -6.82 -3.62
CA SER A 304 -8.19 -6.22 -4.82
C SER A 304 -7.77 -4.76 -4.94
N SER A 305 -7.50 -4.28 -6.16
CA SER A 305 -7.22 -2.86 -6.40
C SER A 305 -8.46 -2.04 -6.72
N GLN A 306 -9.58 -2.66 -7.03
CA GLN A 306 -10.84 -1.99 -7.39
C GLN A 306 -12.04 -2.66 -6.74
N ALA A 307 -13.04 -1.84 -6.33
CA ALA A 307 -14.14 -2.26 -5.47
C ALA A 307 -15.09 -3.33 -6.05
N LEU A 308 -15.32 -3.38 -7.35
CA LEU A 308 -16.35 -4.23 -7.99
C LEU A 308 -15.77 -5.22 -9.01
N TYR A 309 -14.48 -5.48 -8.94
CA TYR A 309 -13.82 -6.32 -9.92
C TYR A 309 -13.67 -7.77 -9.43
N LYS A 310 -13.52 -8.73 -10.38
CA LYS A 310 -13.18 -10.10 -10.03
C LYS A 310 -11.75 -10.11 -9.50
N THR A 311 -11.60 -10.35 -8.21
CA THR A 311 -10.31 -10.40 -7.54
C THR A 311 -9.54 -11.67 -7.91
N GLU A 312 -8.22 -11.60 -7.93
CA GLU A 312 -7.34 -12.76 -8.13
C GLU A 312 -7.52 -13.76 -6.98
N VAL A 313 -7.65 -13.28 -5.76
CA VAL A 313 -7.96 -14.14 -4.61
C VAL A 313 -9.46 -14.09 -4.32
N HIS A 314 -10.10 -15.27 -4.32
CA HIS A 314 -11.53 -15.35 -4.04
C HIS A 314 -11.83 -14.88 -2.61
N HIS A 315 -12.86 -14.05 -2.45
CA HIS A 315 -13.19 -13.39 -1.17
C HIS A 315 -13.39 -14.38 0.01
N THR A 316 -13.87 -15.59 -0.23
CA THR A 316 -14.00 -16.61 0.84
C THR A 316 -12.64 -17.16 1.26
N VAL A 317 -11.67 -17.20 0.35
CA VAL A 317 -10.29 -17.67 0.62
C VAL A 317 -9.54 -16.63 1.45
N VAL A 318 -9.79 -15.34 1.22
CA VAL A 318 -9.19 -14.26 2.01
C VAL A 318 -9.43 -14.44 3.52
N TRP A 319 -10.65 -14.79 3.91
CA TRP A 319 -10.98 -14.99 5.33
C TRP A 319 -10.26 -16.19 5.94
N GLU A 320 -10.04 -17.25 5.17
CA GLU A 320 -9.25 -18.41 5.65
C GLU A 320 -7.75 -18.06 5.73
N LYS A 321 -7.22 -17.24 4.82
CA LYS A 321 -5.85 -16.71 4.92
C LYS A 321 -5.67 -15.89 6.20
N PHE A 322 -6.61 -15.02 6.55
CA PHE A 322 -6.55 -14.25 7.81
C PHE A 322 -6.59 -15.14 9.05
N LYS A 323 -7.43 -16.17 9.06
CA LYS A 323 -7.45 -17.14 10.17
C LYS A 323 -6.12 -17.90 10.29
N ALA A 324 -5.54 -18.31 9.16
CA ALA A 324 -4.22 -18.94 9.13
C ALA A 324 -3.13 -17.98 9.61
N MET A 325 -3.22 -16.68 9.24
CA MET A 325 -2.30 -15.64 9.71
C MET A 325 -2.37 -15.48 11.24
N ARG A 326 -3.58 -15.45 11.83
CA ARG A 326 -3.76 -15.42 13.28
C ARG A 326 -3.14 -16.64 13.96
N GLN A 327 -3.40 -17.84 13.47
CA GLN A 327 -2.83 -19.07 14.02
C GLN A 327 -1.29 -19.07 13.95
N GLY A 328 -0.74 -18.60 12.81
CA GLY A 328 0.71 -18.48 12.67
C GLY A 328 1.33 -17.44 13.61
N ALA A 329 0.64 -16.31 13.81
CA ALA A 329 1.06 -15.29 14.76
C ALA A 329 1.03 -15.80 16.21
N ASP A 330 0.03 -16.58 16.60
CA ASP A 330 -0.05 -17.21 17.91
C ASP A 330 1.13 -18.18 18.13
N ILE A 331 1.43 -19.07 17.16
CA ILE A 331 2.59 -19.98 17.21
C ILE A 331 3.91 -19.20 17.34
N ALA A 332 4.09 -18.14 16.53
CA ALA A 332 5.30 -17.32 16.59
C ALA A 332 5.44 -16.61 17.95
N SER A 333 4.34 -16.08 18.49
CA SER A 333 4.32 -15.39 19.78
C SER A 333 4.68 -16.34 20.92
N GLU A 334 4.13 -17.57 20.94
CA GLU A 334 4.51 -18.60 21.93
C GLU A 334 6.01 -18.89 21.90
N GLN A 335 6.62 -18.98 20.71
CA GLN A 335 8.05 -19.27 20.57
C GLN A 335 8.95 -18.07 20.93
N LEU A 336 8.52 -16.86 20.61
CA LEU A 336 9.34 -15.65 20.79
C LEU A 336 9.25 -15.08 22.23
N TRP A 337 8.16 -15.36 22.97
CA TRP A 337 7.92 -14.80 24.29
C TRP A 337 7.95 -15.86 25.42
N SER A 338 8.32 -17.13 25.08
CA SER A 338 8.52 -18.22 26.06
C SER A 338 9.78 -18.04 26.90
#